data_76b957176e8bc6cd8491742572c518a5
#
_entry.id   76b957176e8bc6cd8491742572c518a5
#
_cell.length_a   1.000
_cell.length_b   1.000
_cell.length_c   1.000
_cell.angle_alpha   90.00
_cell.angle_beta   90.00
_cell.angle_gamma   90.00
#
_symmetry.space_group_name_H-M   'P 1'
#
loop_
_entity.id
_entity.type
_entity.pdbx_description
1 polymer ?
#
loop_
_entity_poly.entity_id
_entity_poly.type
_entity_poly.pdbx_seq_one_letter_code
_entity_poly.pdbx_strand_id
1 'polypeptide(L)'
;MKNFIKNRKGFTLVELVVVIAILGILAGLAIPRFMDATISARGAKVAADLRIIETALTLQYAEKGTEAKNIQELVNNNYLASVPTPITAGSKFKIGDYIFVAKTSSGGYEIKNDTNNHHRATFDGNTVEKYIKGTADNASKN
;
A
#
# COMPACT_ATOMS: atom_id res chain seq x y z
N MET A 1 -58.11 9.97 -27.94
CA MET A 1 -56.73 9.62 -27.58
C MET A 1 -55.84 10.87 -27.73
N LYS A 2 -55.36 11.46 -26.61
CA LYS A 2 -54.46 12.63 -26.67
C LYS A 2 -53.03 12.16 -26.86
N ASN A 3 -52.44 12.42 -28.05
CA ASN A 3 -51.02 12.19 -28.29
C ASN A 3 -50.20 13.22 -27.53
N PHE A 4 -49.60 12.82 -26.41
CA PHE A 4 -48.58 13.59 -25.73
C PHE A 4 -47.26 13.44 -26.53
N ILE A 5 -47.04 14.27 -27.52
CA ILE A 5 -45.72 14.45 -28.14
C ILE A 5 -44.89 15.24 -27.14
N LYS A 6 -44.15 14.52 -26.29
CA LYS A 6 -43.20 15.08 -25.35
C LYS A 6 -42.07 15.70 -26.18
N ASN A 7 -41.94 17.02 -26.15
CA ASN A 7 -40.88 17.78 -26.84
C ASN A 7 -39.52 17.30 -26.27
N ARG A 8 -38.86 16.37 -26.95
CA ARG A 8 -37.53 15.92 -26.62
C ARG A 8 -36.55 16.91 -27.23
N LYS A 9 -36.11 17.88 -26.43
CA LYS A 9 -34.95 18.71 -26.80
C LYS A 9 -33.70 17.82 -26.78
N GLY A 10 -33.13 17.57 -27.93
CA GLY A 10 -31.84 16.85 -28.05
C GLY A 10 -30.69 17.78 -27.65
N PHE A 11 -29.59 17.21 -27.17
CA PHE A 11 -28.35 17.92 -26.91
C PHE A 11 -27.72 18.36 -28.23
N THR A 12 -27.13 19.57 -28.24
CA THR A 12 -26.37 20.06 -29.38
C THR A 12 -24.95 19.44 -29.37
N LEU A 13 -24.34 19.31 -30.55
CA LEU A 13 -22.97 18.82 -30.68
C LEU A 13 -22.00 19.72 -29.90
N VAL A 14 -22.25 21.03 -29.89
CA VAL A 14 -21.42 22.01 -29.18
C VAL A 14 -21.47 21.81 -27.68
N GLU A 15 -22.66 21.56 -27.07
CA GLU A 15 -22.80 21.26 -25.64
C GLU A 15 -22.00 20.02 -25.26
N LEU A 16 -22.03 18.97 -26.08
CA LEU A 16 -21.26 17.76 -25.81
C LEU A 16 -19.74 18.02 -25.90
N VAL A 17 -19.27 18.74 -26.91
CA VAL A 17 -17.84 19.07 -27.08
C VAL A 17 -17.32 19.91 -25.93
N VAL A 18 -18.09 20.90 -25.49
CA VAL A 18 -17.70 21.74 -24.31
C VAL A 18 -17.58 20.91 -23.06
N VAL A 19 -18.52 19.98 -22.81
CA VAL A 19 -18.48 19.10 -21.62
C VAL A 19 -17.22 18.22 -21.64
N ILE A 20 -16.92 17.56 -22.76
CA ILE A 20 -15.72 16.70 -22.83
C ILE A 20 -14.43 17.50 -22.72
N ALA A 21 -14.39 18.75 -23.25
CA ALA A 21 -13.23 19.64 -23.10
C ALA A 21 -12.99 19.99 -21.62
N ILE A 22 -14.03 20.37 -20.88
CA ILE A 22 -13.93 20.67 -19.44
C ILE A 22 -13.51 19.43 -18.66
N LEU A 23 -14.13 18.28 -18.93
CA LEU A 23 -13.76 17.03 -18.29
C LEU A 23 -12.31 16.63 -18.57
N GLY A 24 -11.81 16.84 -19.78
CA GLY A 24 -10.42 16.61 -20.16
C GLY A 24 -9.43 17.45 -19.36
N ILE A 25 -9.72 18.75 -19.19
CA ILE A 25 -8.89 19.64 -18.37
C ILE A 25 -8.89 19.21 -16.91
N LEU A 26 -10.06 18.92 -16.35
CA LEU A 26 -10.17 18.47 -14.95
C LEU A 26 -9.45 17.12 -14.72
N ALA A 27 -9.61 16.18 -15.65
CA ALA A 27 -8.93 14.88 -15.59
C ALA A 27 -7.40 15.06 -15.65
N GLY A 28 -6.88 15.93 -16.52
CA GLY A 28 -5.46 16.22 -16.63
C GLY A 28 -4.82 16.73 -15.34
N LEU A 29 -5.56 17.45 -14.53
CA LEU A 29 -5.11 17.94 -13.21
C LEU A 29 -5.31 16.93 -12.07
N ALA A 30 -6.36 16.11 -12.15
CA ALA A 30 -6.73 15.16 -11.11
C ALA A 30 -5.87 13.89 -11.11
N ILE A 31 -5.52 13.36 -12.29
CA ILE A 31 -4.81 12.08 -12.45
C ILE A 31 -3.45 12.06 -11.70
N PRO A 32 -2.54 13.05 -11.85
CA PRO A 32 -1.26 13.04 -11.14
C PRO A 32 -1.43 13.00 -9.62
N ARG A 33 -2.35 13.82 -9.09
CA ARG A 33 -2.62 13.87 -7.64
C ARG A 33 -3.17 12.55 -7.09
N PHE A 34 -3.99 11.88 -7.88
CA PHE A 34 -4.54 10.57 -7.50
C PHE A 34 -3.46 9.48 -7.46
N MET A 35 -2.50 9.54 -8.37
CA MET A 35 -1.34 8.62 -8.36
C MET A 35 -0.48 8.80 -7.12
N ASP A 36 -0.18 10.04 -6.72
CA ASP A 36 0.61 10.34 -5.52
C ASP A 36 -0.10 9.88 -4.25
N ALA A 37 -1.41 10.10 -4.15
CA ALA A 37 -2.22 9.62 -3.04
C ALA A 37 -2.19 8.07 -2.94
N THR A 38 -2.27 7.38 -4.08
CA THR A 38 -2.21 5.91 -4.13
C THR A 38 -0.85 5.37 -3.68
N ILE A 39 0.25 6.00 -4.10
CA ILE A 39 1.61 5.63 -3.69
C ILE A 39 1.78 5.83 -2.18
N SER A 40 1.28 6.93 -1.63
CA SER A 40 1.30 7.21 -0.20
C SER A 40 0.45 6.23 0.61
N ALA A 41 -0.74 5.88 0.14
CA ALA A 41 -1.61 4.92 0.78
C ALA A 41 -0.98 3.50 0.84
N ARG A 42 -0.30 3.09 -0.23
CA ARG A 42 0.44 1.81 -0.24
C ARG A 42 1.57 1.82 0.78
N GLY A 43 2.30 2.92 0.91
CA GLY A 43 3.36 3.06 1.91
C GLY A 43 2.83 2.99 3.35
N ALA A 44 1.73 3.68 3.61
CA ALA A 44 1.06 3.62 4.91
C ALA A 44 0.60 2.18 5.25
N LYS A 45 0.07 1.45 4.26
CA LYS A 45 -0.29 0.04 4.43
C LYS A 45 0.92 -0.81 4.80
N VAL A 46 2.01 -0.74 4.05
CA VAL A 46 3.24 -1.52 4.33
C VAL A 46 3.78 -1.21 5.73
N ALA A 47 3.84 0.06 6.12
CA ALA A 47 4.30 0.46 7.44
C ALA A 47 3.38 -0.05 8.57
N ALA A 48 2.07 -0.02 8.35
CA ALA A 48 1.09 -0.53 9.31
C ALA A 48 1.20 -2.05 9.47
N ASP A 49 1.27 -2.79 8.36
CA ASP A 49 1.40 -4.25 8.36
C ASP A 49 2.68 -4.69 9.09
N LEU A 50 3.82 -4.04 8.84
CA LEU A 50 5.08 -4.32 9.53
C LEU A 50 4.98 -4.09 11.04
N ARG A 51 4.33 -2.99 11.48
CA ARG A 51 4.14 -2.71 12.91
C ARG A 51 3.23 -3.73 13.59
N ILE A 52 2.17 -4.16 12.89
CA ILE A 52 1.26 -5.19 13.43
C ILE A 52 2.02 -6.50 13.63
N ILE A 53 2.84 -6.92 12.67
CA ILE A 53 3.66 -8.14 12.80
C ILE A 53 4.69 -8.00 13.93
N GLU A 54 5.36 -6.85 14.06
CA GLU A 54 6.30 -6.61 15.14
C GLU A 54 5.63 -6.61 16.53
N THR A 55 4.43 -6.06 16.62
CA THR A 55 3.65 -6.12 17.87
C THR A 55 3.30 -7.56 18.22
N ALA A 56 2.89 -8.37 17.26
CA ALA A 56 2.58 -9.78 17.45
C ALA A 56 3.81 -10.60 17.86
N LEU A 57 4.99 -10.32 17.28
CA LEU A 57 6.28 -10.91 17.68
C LEU A 57 6.61 -10.60 19.13
N THR A 58 6.50 -9.34 19.52
CA THR A 58 6.78 -8.87 20.87
C THR A 58 5.84 -9.53 21.88
N LEU A 59 4.56 -9.65 21.53
CA LEU A 59 3.53 -10.25 22.37
C LEU A 59 3.80 -11.75 22.58
N GLN A 60 4.12 -12.48 21.50
CA GLN A 60 4.49 -13.90 21.61
C GLN A 60 5.73 -14.09 22.48
N TYR A 61 6.76 -13.26 22.28
CA TYR A 61 7.98 -13.34 23.08
C TYR A 61 7.70 -13.07 24.57
N ALA A 62 6.90 -12.05 24.87
CA ALA A 62 6.54 -11.72 26.25
C ALA A 62 5.76 -12.84 26.96
N GLU A 63 4.91 -13.56 26.24
CA GLU A 63 4.05 -14.60 26.81
C GLU A 63 4.72 -15.98 26.83
N LYS A 64 5.42 -16.35 25.75
CA LYS A 64 6.02 -17.69 25.61
C LYS A 64 7.52 -17.75 25.86
N GLY A 65 8.21 -16.61 25.92
CA GLY A 65 9.66 -16.54 26.02
C GLY A 65 10.40 -17.03 24.77
N THR A 66 9.67 -17.27 23.66
CA THR A 66 10.24 -17.75 22.39
C THR A 66 9.79 -16.88 21.25
N GLU A 67 10.70 -16.62 20.32
CA GLU A 67 10.41 -15.83 19.11
C GLU A 67 9.80 -16.70 18.02
N ALA A 68 8.81 -16.16 17.28
CA ALA A 68 8.23 -16.84 16.15
C ALA A 68 9.22 -16.92 14.97
N LYS A 69 9.30 -18.08 14.34
CA LYS A 69 10.19 -18.31 13.18
C LYS A 69 9.61 -17.79 11.86
N ASN A 70 8.30 -17.69 11.77
CA ASN A 70 7.59 -17.22 10.58
C ASN A 70 6.24 -16.61 10.96
N ILE A 71 5.63 -15.86 10.04
CA ILE A 71 4.37 -15.16 10.30
C ILE A 71 3.20 -16.14 10.51
N GLN A 72 3.22 -17.29 9.85
CA GLN A 72 2.17 -18.30 10.05
C GLN A 72 2.12 -18.83 11.48
N GLU A 73 3.25 -18.90 12.16
CA GLU A 73 3.31 -19.29 13.57
C GLU A 73 2.59 -18.27 14.46
N LEU A 74 2.69 -16.96 14.17
CA LEU A 74 1.94 -15.93 14.86
C LEU A 74 0.42 -16.07 14.67
N VAL A 75 -0.01 -16.47 13.46
CA VAL A 75 -1.43 -16.75 13.19
C VAL A 75 -1.89 -17.99 13.91
N ASN A 76 -1.13 -19.08 13.87
CA ASN A 76 -1.47 -20.35 14.52
C ASN A 76 -1.55 -20.21 16.05
N ASN A 77 -0.76 -19.31 16.61
CA ASN A 77 -0.73 -19.01 18.04
C ASN A 77 -1.71 -17.89 18.45
N ASN A 78 -2.56 -17.40 17.54
CA ASN A 78 -3.56 -16.34 17.75
C ASN A 78 -2.98 -14.97 18.14
N TYR A 79 -1.72 -14.68 17.86
CA TYR A 79 -1.12 -13.35 18.03
C TYR A 79 -1.38 -12.44 16.82
N LEU A 80 -1.71 -13.03 15.67
CA LEU A 80 -2.08 -12.34 14.46
C LEU A 80 -3.34 -12.99 13.87
N ALA A 81 -4.33 -12.19 13.47
CA ALA A 81 -5.60 -12.70 12.94
C ALA A 81 -5.42 -13.42 11.60
N SER A 82 -4.55 -12.90 10.74
CA SER A 82 -4.20 -13.48 9.43
C SER A 82 -2.89 -12.91 8.94
N VAL A 83 -2.23 -13.58 8.01
CA VAL A 83 -1.05 -13.04 7.32
C VAL A 83 -1.47 -11.84 6.49
N PRO A 84 -0.87 -10.64 6.68
CA PRO A 84 -1.21 -9.47 5.88
C PRO A 84 -0.92 -9.70 4.40
N THR A 85 -1.84 -9.24 3.55
CA THR A 85 -1.65 -9.31 2.09
C THR A 85 -0.69 -8.22 1.63
N PRO A 86 0.44 -8.55 1.00
CA PRO A 86 1.39 -7.55 0.53
C PRO A 86 0.83 -6.74 -0.63
N ILE A 87 1.44 -5.59 -0.91
CA ILE A 87 1.16 -4.82 -2.12
C ILE A 87 1.69 -5.58 -3.36
N THR A 88 1.09 -5.32 -4.51
CA THR A 88 1.48 -5.98 -5.77
C THR A 88 2.93 -5.67 -6.13
N ALA A 89 3.69 -6.69 -6.52
CA ALA A 89 5.06 -6.55 -7.01
C ALA A 89 5.15 -5.52 -8.16
N GLY A 90 6.24 -4.77 -8.21
CA GLY A 90 6.44 -3.67 -9.16
C GLY A 90 5.69 -2.37 -8.79
N SER A 91 4.81 -2.40 -7.80
CA SER A 91 4.11 -1.20 -7.35
C SER A 91 5.03 -0.24 -6.61
N LYS A 92 4.89 1.07 -6.90
CA LYS A 92 5.53 2.12 -6.12
C LYS A 92 4.76 2.35 -4.80
N PHE A 93 5.49 2.62 -3.73
CA PHE A 93 4.95 3.02 -2.43
C PHE A 93 5.87 4.05 -1.76
N LYS A 94 5.31 4.93 -0.93
CA LYS A 94 6.05 6.02 -0.28
C LYS A 94 6.00 5.87 1.23
N ILE A 95 7.17 5.90 1.89
CA ILE A 95 7.29 5.97 3.34
C ILE A 95 8.20 7.15 3.69
N GLY A 96 7.71 8.11 4.45
CA GLY A 96 8.41 9.37 4.70
C GLY A 96 8.63 10.14 3.39
N ASP A 97 9.88 10.56 3.15
CA ASP A 97 10.29 11.31 1.96
C ASP A 97 10.79 10.43 0.82
N TYR A 98 10.75 9.11 0.98
CA TYR A 98 11.34 8.18 0.02
C TYR A 98 10.26 7.37 -0.70
N ILE A 99 10.52 7.11 -1.98
CA ILE A 99 9.71 6.24 -2.83
C ILE A 99 10.48 4.95 -3.07
N PHE A 100 9.79 3.83 -2.93
CA PHE A 100 10.30 2.48 -3.12
C PHE A 100 9.49 1.75 -4.17
N VAL A 101 10.05 0.68 -4.71
CA VAL A 101 9.35 -0.24 -5.61
C VAL A 101 9.32 -1.62 -4.96
N ALA A 102 8.14 -2.21 -4.83
CA ALA A 102 8.00 -3.58 -4.33
C ALA A 102 8.69 -4.56 -5.28
N LYS A 103 9.55 -5.43 -4.74
CA LYS A 103 10.31 -6.41 -5.53
C LYS A 103 9.38 -7.49 -6.11
N THR A 104 9.73 -7.99 -7.29
CA THR A 104 8.94 -9.00 -8.01
C THR A 104 9.13 -10.42 -7.51
N SER A 105 10.25 -10.72 -6.85
CA SER A 105 10.71 -12.10 -6.65
C SER A 105 10.39 -12.74 -5.30
N SER A 106 9.96 -11.98 -4.30
CA SER A 106 9.68 -12.52 -2.95
C SER A 106 8.73 -11.63 -2.17
N GLY A 107 8.00 -10.77 -2.86
CA GLY A 107 7.21 -9.68 -2.31
C GLY A 107 6.22 -10.09 -1.23
N GLY A 108 6.70 -10.43 -0.06
CA GLY A 108 5.90 -10.77 1.08
C GLY A 108 6.48 -10.21 2.36
N TYR A 109 5.66 -10.26 3.40
CA TYR A 109 6.13 -10.01 4.74
C TYR A 109 6.83 -11.27 5.25
N GLU A 110 8.00 -11.11 5.84
CA GLU A 110 8.81 -12.18 6.40
C GLU A 110 9.33 -11.78 7.78
N ILE A 111 9.71 -12.78 8.57
CA ILE A 111 10.45 -12.58 9.80
C ILE A 111 11.91 -12.91 9.53
N LYS A 112 12.81 -11.98 9.83
CA LYS A 112 14.27 -12.15 9.69
C LYS A 112 14.99 -11.69 10.95
N ASN A 113 16.13 -12.31 11.22
CA ASN A 113 17.01 -11.86 12.28
C ASN A 113 17.66 -10.53 11.92
N ASP A 114 17.70 -9.62 12.88
CA ASP A 114 18.52 -8.41 12.80
C ASP A 114 19.99 -8.72 13.18
N THR A 115 20.84 -7.69 13.19
CA THR A 115 22.26 -7.81 13.56
C THR A 115 22.49 -8.24 15.00
N ASN A 116 21.49 -8.13 15.88
CA ASN A 116 21.53 -8.54 17.28
C ASN A 116 20.83 -9.90 17.51
N ASN A 117 20.54 -10.62 16.45
CA ASN A 117 19.86 -11.91 16.44
C ASN A 117 18.42 -11.88 17.01
N HIS A 118 17.74 -10.71 16.95
CA HIS A 118 16.33 -10.61 17.25
C HIS A 118 15.50 -10.74 15.97
N HIS A 119 14.35 -11.41 16.08
CA HIS A 119 13.41 -11.54 14.98
C HIS A 119 12.69 -10.21 14.72
N ARG A 120 12.71 -9.75 13.47
CA ARG A 120 12.09 -8.51 13.02
C ARG A 120 11.18 -8.76 11.82
N ALA A 121 10.07 -8.04 11.80
CA ALA A 121 9.21 -8.01 10.61
C ALA A 121 9.91 -7.27 9.45
N THR A 122 9.90 -7.88 8.27
CA THR A 122 10.46 -7.29 7.06
C THR A 122 9.47 -7.36 5.90
N PHE A 123 9.56 -6.38 5.01
CA PHE A 123 8.94 -6.39 3.71
C PHE A 123 10.04 -6.23 2.66
N ASP A 124 10.09 -7.13 1.66
CA ASP A 124 11.19 -7.19 0.69
C ASP A 124 12.59 -7.23 1.36
N GLY A 125 12.69 -7.83 2.55
CA GLY A 125 13.94 -7.94 3.31
C GLY A 125 14.34 -6.70 4.12
N ASN A 126 13.52 -5.66 4.15
CA ASN A 126 13.79 -4.42 4.88
C ASN A 126 12.79 -4.22 6.03
N THR A 127 13.30 -3.74 7.17
CA THR A 127 12.46 -3.35 8.33
C THR A 127 11.83 -1.98 8.11
N VAL A 128 10.81 -1.65 8.94
CA VAL A 128 10.15 -0.33 8.87
C VAL A 128 11.13 0.82 9.10
N GLU A 129 12.12 0.67 9.99
CA GLU A 129 13.14 1.70 10.24
C GLU A 129 14.02 1.97 9.03
N LYS A 130 14.39 0.93 8.27
CA LYS A 130 15.16 1.11 7.03
C LYS A 130 14.38 1.91 6.00
N TYR A 131 13.07 1.69 5.88
CA TYR A 131 12.22 2.48 4.99
C TYR A 131 12.12 3.93 5.44
N ILE A 132 11.90 4.20 6.74
CA ILE A 132 11.80 5.56 7.28
C ILE A 132 13.11 6.33 7.08
N LYS A 133 14.27 5.69 7.27
CA LYS A 133 15.60 6.29 7.11
C LYS A 133 16.03 6.39 5.65
N GLY A 134 15.31 5.82 4.70
CA GLY A 134 15.69 5.78 3.29
C GLY A 134 16.91 4.90 3.01
N THR A 135 17.25 3.99 3.92
CA THR A 135 18.39 3.05 3.77
C THR A 135 17.96 1.68 3.26
N ALA A 136 16.67 1.49 2.98
CA ALA A 136 16.16 0.29 2.34
C ALA A 136 16.64 0.22 0.88
N ASP A 137 16.78 -1.00 0.37
CA ASP A 137 17.10 -1.23 -1.03
C ASP A 137 16.06 -0.56 -1.95
N ASN A 138 16.51 0.04 -3.05
CA ASN A 138 15.67 0.75 -4.02
C ASN A 138 15.01 2.05 -3.51
N ALA A 139 15.58 2.71 -2.48
CA ALA A 139 15.15 4.03 -2.07
C ALA A 139 15.45 5.07 -3.16
N SER A 140 14.44 5.86 -3.53
CA SER A 140 14.57 7.06 -4.36
C SER A 140 14.02 8.23 -3.57
N LYS A 141 14.80 9.30 -3.43
CA LYS A 141 14.31 10.53 -2.80
C LYS A 141 13.35 11.24 -3.76
N ASN A 142 12.23 11.69 -3.23
CA ASN A 142 11.21 12.41 -4.00
C ASN A 142 11.65 13.83 -4.32
#